data_213e997daa28e801c6e93b2a7718f29f
#
_entry.id   213e997daa28e801c6e93b2a7718f29f
#
_cell.length_a   1.000
_cell.length_b   1.000
_cell.length_c   1.000
_cell.angle_alpha   90.00
_cell.angle_beta   90.00
_cell.angle_gamma   90.00
#
_symmetry.space_group_name_H-M   'P 1'
#
loop_
_entity.id
_entity.type
_entity.pdbx_description
1 polymer ?
#
loop_
_entity_poly.entity_id
_entity_poly.type
_entity_poly.pdbx_seq_one_letter_code
_entity_poly.pdbx_strand_id
1 'polypeptide(L)'
;MISFHLPTLERVRQMNSRVHLGMNVSRRSQAIPRAQALEAEALLPHWAIASRGFVRNAHLNLLGVIPWTINSPHHMRRKILDGVDGIITNYPRRLTEVVARLDIEMHATEG
;
A
#
# COMPACT_ATOMS: atom_id res chain seq x y z
N MET A 1 -3.51 12.73 0.06
CA MET A 1 -3.23 12.28 1.44
C MET A 1 -2.90 10.80 1.47
N ILE A 2 -1.87 10.42 2.20
CA ILE A 2 -1.45 9.02 2.33
C ILE A 2 -1.97 8.48 3.65
N SER A 3 -2.65 7.33 3.60
CA SER A 3 -3.14 6.64 4.79
C SER A 3 -2.71 5.18 4.75
N PHE A 4 -2.34 4.64 5.91
CA PHE A 4 -1.80 3.29 6.03
C PHE A 4 -2.72 2.41 6.86
N HIS A 5 -2.77 1.11 6.54
CA HIS A 5 -3.50 0.15 7.37
C HIS A 5 -2.62 -0.35 8.52
N LEU A 6 -3.26 -0.95 9.53
CA LEU A 6 -2.58 -1.33 10.78
C LEU A 6 -1.29 -2.15 10.61
N PRO A 7 -1.25 -3.20 9.75
CA PRO A 7 -0.02 -3.98 9.62
C PRO A 7 1.20 -3.19 9.16
N THR A 8 1.00 -2.01 8.52
CA THR A 8 2.10 -1.18 8.03
C THR A 8 2.47 -0.05 8.97
N LEU A 9 1.74 0.16 10.07
CA LEU A 9 2.03 1.26 11.01
C LEU A 9 3.43 1.15 11.62
N GLU A 10 3.86 -0.04 11.98
CA GLU A 10 5.22 -0.25 12.52
C GLU A 10 6.26 0.10 11.47
N ARG A 11 6.02 -0.31 10.22
CA ARG A 11 6.90 0.00 9.10
C ARG A 11 6.98 1.51 8.89
N VAL A 12 5.86 2.22 8.95
CA VAL A 12 5.81 3.68 8.84
C VAL A 12 6.62 4.33 9.95
N ARG A 13 6.51 3.85 11.18
CA ARG A 13 7.27 4.37 12.31
C ARG A 13 8.77 4.18 12.13
N GLN A 14 9.18 3.05 11.60
CA GLN A 14 10.59 2.80 11.27
C GLN A 14 11.07 3.73 10.17
N MET A 15 10.22 4.02 9.21
CA MET A 15 10.52 4.90 8.09
C MET A 15 10.64 6.37 8.49
N ASN A 16 9.92 6.81 9.52
CA ASN A 16 9.92 8.20 9.97
C ASN A 16 11.26 8.70 10.51
N SER A 17 12.24 7.83 10.70
CA SER A 17 13.55 8.21 11.18
C SER A 17 14.53 8.65 10.08
N ARG A 18 14.12 8.57 8.81
CA ARG A 18 14.96 8.93 7.65
C ARG A 18 14.14 9.52 6.53
N VAL A 19 14.85 10.07 5.55
CA VAL A 19 14.21 10.53 4.30
C VAL A 19 13.89 9.31 3.45
N HIS A 20 12.64 9.21 3.04
CA HIS A 20 12.16 8.09 2.23
C HIS A 20 11.72 8.55 0.86
N LEU A 21 12.07 7.79 -0.15
CA LEU A 21 11.75 8.10 -1.52
C LEU A 21 10.68 7.14 -2.04
N GLY A 22 9.55 7.71 -2.48
CA GLY A 22 8.51 6.99 -3.20
C GLY A 22 8.60 7.32 -4.68
N MET A 23 8.38 6.34 -5.53
CA MET A 23 8.40 6.52 -6.97
C MET A 23 7.01 6.34 -7.58
N ASN A 24 6.52 7.35 -8.31
CA ASN A 24 5.29 7.24 -9.07
C ASN A 24 5.43 6.23 -10.19
N VAL A 25 4.42 5.38 -10.35
CA VAL A 25 4.41 4.35 -11.39
C VAL A 25 3.16 4.51 -12.23
N SER A 26 3.33 4.90 -13.48
CA SER A 26 2.25 4.98 -14.44
C SER A 26 2.23 3.79 -15.40
N ARG A 27 3.29 3.00 -15.43
CA ARG A 27 3.41 1.79 -16.24
C ARG A 27 3.99 0.67 -15.42
N ARG A 28 3.50 -0.55 -15.66
CA ARG A 28 3.93 -1.73 -14.91
C ARG A 28 5.38 -2.14 -15.24
N SER A 29 5.78 -2.01 -16.52
CA SER A 29 7.09 -2.44 -16.97
C SER A 29 8.21 -1.59 -16.38
N GLN A 30 9.28 -2.22 -15.95
CA GLN A 30 10.49 -1.58 -15.43
C GLN A 30 10.29 -0.77 -14.13
N ALA A 31 9.13 -0.89 -13.48
CA ALA A 31 8.88 -0.17 -12.23
C ALA A 31 9.90 -0.57 -11.14
N ILE A 32 10.10 -1.86 -10.96
CA ILE A 32 11.00 -2.37 -9.92
C ILE A 32 12.47 -2.05 -10.21
N PRO A 33 13.02 -2.31 -11.41
CA PRO A 33 14.40 -1.92 -11.70
C PRO A 33 14.64 -0.41 -11.58
N ARG A 34 13.68 0.41 -11.99
CA ARG A 34 13.81 1.87 -11.85
C ARG A 34 13.81 2.31 -10.40
N ALA A 35 12.93 1.72 -9.58
CA ALA A 35 12.87 2.03 -8.16
C ALA A 35 14.18 1.65 -7.47
N GLN A 36 14.74 0.51 -7.82
CA GLN A 36 16.02 0.06 -7.28
C GLN A 36 17.17 0.99 -7.68
N ALA A 37 17.19 1.43 -8.95
CA ALA A 37 18.19 2.36 -9.44
C ALA A 37 18.13 3.71 -8.73
N LEU A 38 16.93 4.16 -8.35
CA LEU A 38 16.73 5.41 -7.63
C LEU A 38 16.81 5.25 -6.12
N GLU A 39 17.05 4.04 -5.63
CA GLU A 39 17.01 3.72 -4.20
C GLU A 39 15.67 4.09 -3.55
N ALA A 40 14.58 3.98 -4.29
CA ALA A 40 13.25 4.20 -3.78
C ALA A 40 12.85 3.07 -2.81
N GLU A 41 12.07 3.40 -1.80
CA GLU A 41 11.61 2.43 -0.81
C GLU A 41 10.18 1.97 -1.07
N ALA A 42 9.43 2.72 -1.87
CA ALA A 42 8.05 2.40 -2.19
C ALA A 42 7.71 2.77 -3.62
N LEU A 43 6.76 2.02 -4.18
CA LEU A 43 6.15 2.31 -5.46
C LEU A 43 4.78 2.95 -5.21
N LEU A 44 4.48 3.99 -5.97
CA LEU A 44 3.20 4.71 -5.89
C LEU A 44 2.46 4.51 -7.21
N PRO A 45 1.89 3.32 -7.45
CA PRO A 45 1.23 3.02 -8.71
C PRO A 45 -0.18 3.55 -8.77
N HIS A 46 -0.66 3.83 -10.00
CA HIS A 46 -2.09 3.95 -10.22
C HIS A 46 -2.76 2.66 -9.74
N TRP A 47 -3.95 2.75 -9.15
CA TRP A 47 -4.61 1.58 -8.56
C TRP A 47 -4.82 0.42 -9.54
N ALA A 48 -4.99 0.71 -10.83
CA ALA A 48 -5.19 -0.33 -11.84
C ALA A 48 -3.94 -1.20 -12.05
N ILE A 49 -2.75 -0.66 -11.75
CA ILE A 49 -1.48 -1.38 -11.84
C ILE A 49 -1.24 -2.26 -10.61
N ALA A 50 -1.75 -1.84 -9.46
CA ALA A 50 -1.48 -2.48 -8.17
C ALA A 50 -2.28 -3.76 -7.97
N SER A 51 -2.08 -4.75 -8.83
CA SER A 51 -2.66 -6.09 -8.67
C SER A 51 -1.94 -6.84 -7.56
N ARG A 52 -2.54 -7.96 -7.12
CA ARG A 52 -1.91 -8.84 -6.13
C ARG A 52 -0.53 -9.31 -6.58
N GLY A 53 -0.39 -9.67 -7.87
CA GLY A 53 0.89 -10.09 -8.43
C GLY A 53 1.93 -8.98 -8.42
N PHE A 54 1.52 -7.77 -8.77
CA PHE A 54 2.41 -6.60 -8.72
C PHE A 54 2.89 -6.34 -7.29
N VAL A 55 1.99 -6.37 -6.32
CA VAL A 55 2.31 -6.16 -4.91
C VAL A 55 3.29 -7.22 -4.42
N ARG A 56 3.01 -8.48 -4.74
CA ARG A 56 3.86 -9.60 -4.34
C ARG A 56 5.27 -9.43 -4.89
N ASN A 57 5.39 -9.10 -6.17
CA ASN A 57 6.68 -8.92 -6.81
C ASN A 57 7.46 -7.74 -6.19
N ALA A 58 6.78 -6.64 -5.90
CA ALA A 58 7.39 -5.51 -5.24
C ALA A 58 7.91 -5.89 -3.85
N HIS A 59 7.12 -6.61 -3.08
CA HIS A 59 7.53 -7.07 -1.75
C HIS A 59 8.73 -8.01 -1.80
N LEU A 60 8.80 -8.87 -2.78
CA LEU A 60 9.98 -9.74 -2.99
C LEU A 60 11.26 -8.94 -3.26
N ASN A 61 11.11 -7.72 -3.74
CA ASN A 61 12.22 -6.81 -4.00
C ASN A 61 12.34 -5.72 -2.92
N LEU A 62 11.72 -5.94 -1.75
CA LEU A 62 11.78 -5.05 -0.59
C LEU A 62 11.24 -3.65 -0.86
N LEU A 63 10.26 -3.55 -1.74
CA LEU A 63 9.57 -2.30 -2.07
C LEU A 63 8.14 -2.31 -1.52
N GLY A 64 7.75 -1.22 -0.86
CA GLY A 64 6.36 -1.01 -0.47
C GLY A 64 5.50 -0.63 -1.68
N VAL A 65 4.19 -0.77 -1.55
CA VAL A 65 3.23 -0.43 -2.60
C VAL A 65 2.12 0.41 -2.00
N ILE A 66 1.97 1.63 -2.50
CA ILE A 66 0.97 2.58 -2.02
C ILE A 66 0.22 3.14 -3.23
N PRO A 67 -0.87 2.47 -3.64
CA PRO A 67 -1.62 2.90 -4.84
C PRO A 67 -2.40 4.19 -4.61
N TRP A 68 -2.64 4.91 -5.70
CA TRP A 68 -3.41 6.17 -5.71
C TRP A 68 -4.45 6.13 -6.82
N THR A 69 -5.51 6.87 -6.79
CA THR A 69 -6.19 7.41 -5.63
C THR A 69 -7.42 6.54 -5.40
N ILE A 70 -7.64 6.06 -4.19
CA ILE A 70 -8.72 5.13 -3.90
C ILE A 70 -9.62 5.73 -2.83
N ASN A 71 -10.87 5.99 -3.17
CA ASN A 71 -11.82 6.67 -2.29
C ASN A 71 -12.98 5.79 -1.84
N SER A 72 -13.28 4.72 -2.57
CA SER A 72 -14.36 3.79 -2.25
C SER A 72 -13.95 2.80 -1.17
N PRO A 73 -14.76 2.61 -0.10
CA PRO A 73 -14.47 1.61 0.91
C PRO A 73 -14.32 0.19 0.35
N HIS A 74 -15.15 -0.18 -0.60
CA HIS A 74 -15.06 -1.49 -1.25
C HIS A 74 -13.72 -1.68 -1.97
N HIS A 75 -13.27 -0.66 -2.66
CA HIS A 75 -12.00 -0.69 -3.38
C HIS A 75 -10.81 -0.70 -2.41
N MET A 76 -10.91 0.07 -1.33
CA MET A 76 -9.91 0.06 -0.26
C MET A 76 -9.75 -1.33 0.33
N ARG A 77 -10.86 -1.98 0.67
CA ARG A 77 -10.87 -3.33 1.20
C ARG A 77 -10.16 -4.30 0.26
N ARG A 78 -10.49 -4.23 -1.02
CA ARG A 78 -9.90 -5.09 -2.05
C ARG A 78 -8.37 -4.94 -2.11
N LYS A 79 -7.89 -3.70 -2.09
CA LYS A 79 -6.44 -3.42 -2.16
C LYS A 79 -5.71 -3.85 -0.89
N ILE A 80 -6.31 -3.67 0.26
CA ILE A 80 -5.73 -4.17 1.51
C ILE A 80 -5.58 -5.68 1.46
N LEU A 81 -6.59 -6.40 0.96
CA LEU A 81 -6.54 -7.84 0.80
C LEU A 81 -5.50 -8.28 -0.24
N ASP A 82 -5.20 -7.44 -1.21
CA ASP A 82 -4.13 -7.68 -2.18
C ASP A 82 -2.73 -7.46 -1.58
N GLY A 83 -2.65 -6.91 -0.37
CA GLY A 83 -1.40 -6.80 0.37
C GLY A 83 -0.69 -5.46 0.28
N VAL A 84 -1.35 -4.39 -0.20
CA VAL A 84 -0.73 -3.07 -0.29
C VAL A 84 -0.31 -2.55 1.09
N ASP A 85 0.72 -1.72 1.12
CA ASP A 85 1.29 -1.18 2.36
C ASP A 85 0.59 0.08 2.83
N GLY A 86 -0.11 0.76 1.94
CA GLY A 86 -0.89 1.93 2.26
C GLY A 86 -1.75 2.31 1.07
N ILE A 87 -2.55 3.35 1.24
CA ILE A 87 -3.45 3.85 0.19
C ILE A 87 -3.44 5.36 0.22
N ILE A 88 -3.33 5.97 -0.96
CA ILE A 88 -3.52 7.41 -1.11
C ILE A 88 -5.01 7.65 -1.36
N THR A 89 -5.62 8.40 -0.49
CA THR A 89 -7.06 8.66 -0.52
C THR A 89 -7.38 10.10 -0.11
N ASN A 90 -8.50 10.62 -0.61
CA ASN A 90 -9.05 11.89 -0.15
C ASN A 90 -9.92 11.73 1.10
N TYR A 91 -10.18 10.48 1.52
CA TYR A 91 -11.09 10.17 2.63
C TYR A 91 -10.42 9.23 3.64
N PRO A 92 -9.44 9.73 4.41
CA PRO A 92 -8.68 8.87 5.34
C PRO A 92 -9.55 8.22 6.41
N ARG A 93 -10.65 8.85 6.80
CA ARG A 93 -11.59 8.27 7.76
C ARG A 93 -12.24 7.01 7.23
N ARG A 94 -12.57 6.98 5.93
CA ARG A 94 -13.11 5.77 5.29
C ARG A 94 -12.13 4.62 5.38
N LEU A 95 -10.85 4.91 5.15
CA LEU A 95 -9.81 3.90 5.22
C LEU A 95 -9.69 3.35 6.64
N THR A 96 -9.71 4.21 7.65
CA THR A 96 -9.66 3.81 9.05
C THR A 96 -10.80 2.85 9.39
N GLU A 97 -12.01 3.15 8.92
CA GLU A 97 -13.19 2.30 9.14
C GLU A 97 -13.08 0.95 8.44
N VAL A 98 -12.58 0.93 7.20
CA VAL A 98 -12.36 -0.31 6.46
C VAL A 98 -11.35 -1.20 7.17
N VAL A 99 -10.24 -0.62 7.62
CA VAL A 99 -9.19 -1.35 8.34
C VAL A 99 -9.74 -1.94 9.64
N ALA A 100 -10.50 -1.15 10.39
CA ALA A 100 -11.11 -1.61 11.64
C ALA A 100 -12.04 -2.79 11.42
N ARG A 101 -12.86 -2.75 10.37
CA ARG A 101 -13.77 -3.87 10.02
C ARG A 101 -13.01 -5.12 9.63
N LEU A 102 -11.98 -4.97 8.80
CA LEU A 102 -11.15 -6.10 8.39
C LEU A 102 -10.47 -6.75 9.58
N ASP A 103 -9.97 -5.94 10.50
CA ASP A 103 -9.32 -6.44 11.71
C ASP A 103 -10.30 -7.29 12.55
N ILE A 104 -11.53 -6.80 12.73
CA ILE A 104 -12.58 -7.53 13.44
C ILE A 104 -12.90 -8.85 12.73
N GLU A 105 -13.07 -8.83 11.41
CA GLU A 105 -13.38 -10.03 10.62
C GLU A 105 -12.27 -11.07 10.72
N MET A 106 -11.02 -10.64 10.67
CA MET A 106 -9.88 -11.55 10.77
C MET A 106 -9.78 -12.19 12.15
N HIS A 107 -10.03 -11.43 13.21
CA HIS A 107 -10.01 -11.96 14.57
C HIS A 107 -11.21 -12.86 14.86
N ALA A 108 -12.37 -12.59 14.24
CA ALA A 108 -13.56 -13.42 14.40
C ALA A 108 -13.34 -14.83 13.84
N THR A 109 -12.52 -14.99 12.80
CA THR A 109 -12.23 -16.31 12.21
C THR A 109 -11.22 -17.12 13.01
N GLU A 110 -10.49 -16.50 13.91
CA GLU A 110 -9.52 -17.16 14.78
C GLU A 110 -10.15 -17.76 16.03
N GLY A 111 -11.33 -17.29 16.35
CA GLY A 111 -12.08 -17.80 17.50
C GLY A 111 -12.85 -19.08 17.19
#